data_517ffff8e3d792c4e19efd5697929d47
#
_entry.id   517ffff8e3d792c4e19efd5697929d47
#
_cell.length_a   1.000
_cell.length_b   1.000
_cell.length_c   1.000
_cell.angle_alpha   90.00
_cell.angle_beta   90.00
_cell.angle_gamma   90.00
#
_symmetry.space_group_name_H-M   'P 1'
#
loop_
_entity.id
_entity.type
_entity.pdbx_description
1 polymer ?
#
loop_
_entity_poly.entity_id
_entity_poly.type
_entity_poly.pdbx_seq_one_letter_code
_entity_poly.pdbx_strand_id
1 'polypeptide(L)'
;MIDSSIEELFEAINNSKEYKEYNEIMSIIKDNSEVNSLIEEIKVLQKEATYLEYNNDDRYIELDKEIKIKSEILNNNKDYKEYLSKLKKFNSVLVASSSILQDYVDSKVTV
;
A
#
# COMPACT_ATOMS: atom_id res chain seq x y z
N MET A 1 23.22 -15.47 12.81
CA MET A 1 22.97 -16.26 11.59
C MET A 1 21.48 -16.51 11.45
N ILE A 2 20.89 -16.22 10.29
CA ILE A 2 19.47 -16.44 10.05
C ILE A 2 19.22 -17.94 9.89
N ASP A 3 18.18 -18.43 10.58
CA ASP A 3 17.78 -19.83 10.49
C ASP A 3 17.33 -20.16 9.04
N SER A 4 17.65 -21.35 8.55
CA SER A 4 17.29 -21.78 7.20
C SER A 4 15.78 -21.79 6.95
N SER A 5 14.97 -22.04 8.00
CA SER A 5 13.50 -21.99 7.91
C SER A 5 13.01 -20.56 7.60
N ILE A 6 13.67 -19.54 8.17
CA ILE A 6 13.37 -18.14 7.91
C ILE A 6 13.81 -17.76 6.49
N GLU A 7 14.97 -18.23 6.06
CA GLU A 7 15.46 -18.00 4.70
C GLU A 7 14.51 -18.61 3.67
N GLU A 8 14.04 -19.84 3.92
CA GLU A 8 13.05 -20.50 3.06
C GLU A 8 11.73 -19.69 2.99
N LEU A 9 11.30 -19.12 4.11
CA LEU A 9 10.09 -18.28 4.15
C LEU A 9 10.27 -17.03 3.28
N PHE A 10 11.40 -16.33 3.39
CA PHE A 10 11.70 -15.17 2.58
C PHE A 10 11.77 -15.51 1.09
N GLU A 11 12.39 -16.65 0.74
CA GLU A 11 12.42 -17.12 -0.64
C GLU A 11 11.02 -17.43 -1.16
N ALA A 12 10.17 -18.07 -0.33
CA ALA A 12 8.80 -18.37 -0.70
C ALA A 12 8.01 -17.09 -0.98
N ILE A 13 8.18 -16.03 -0.17
CA ILE A 13 7.55 -14.74 -0.40
C ILE A 13 8.05 -14.13 -1.72
N ASN A 14 9.36 -14.10 -1.93
CA ASN A 14 9.98 -13.52 -3.13
C ASN A 14 9.58 -14.26 -4.41
N ASN A 15 9.31 -15.55 -4.32
CA ASN A 15 8.93 -16.39 -5.45
C ASN A 15 7.41 -16.56 -5.58
N SER A 16 6.62 -15.95 -4.69
CA SER A 16 5.18 -16.05 -4.73
C SER A 16 4.61 -15.36 -5.97
N LYS A 17 3.52 -15.91 -6.48
CA LYS A 17 2.77 -15.32 -7.59
C LYS A 17 2.31 -13.90 -7.24
N GLU A 18 1.86 -13.70 -6.01
CA GLU A 18 1.33 -12.44 -5.51
C GLU A 18 2.41 -11.34 -5.50
N TYR A 19 3.62 -11.67 -5.11
CA TYR A 19 4.76 -10.75 -5.14
C TYR A 19 5.12 -10.35 -6.56
N LYS A 20 5.17 -11.32 -7.48
CA LYS A 20 5.49 -11.07 -8.89
C LYS A 20 4.43 -10.19 -9.55
N GLU A 21 3.16 -10.49 -9.33
CA GLU A 21 2.06 -9.69 -9.85
C GLU A 21 2.05 -8.27 -9.28
N TYR A 22 2.34 -8.13 -8.00
CA TYR A 22 2.48 -6.83 -7.36
C TYR A 22 3.60 -6.01 -8.00
N ASN A 23 4.76 -6.61 -8.22
CA ASN A 23 5.88 -5.92 -8.86
C ASN A 23 5.59 -5.53 -10.31
N GLU A 24 4.87 -6.37 -11.04
CA GLU A 24 4.46 -6.05 -12.41
C GLU A 24 3.56 -4.82 -12.46
N ILE A 25 2.53 -4.78 -11.61
CA ILE A 25 1.63 -3.62 -11.58
C ILE A 25 2.33 -2.38 -11.04
N MET A 26 3.27 -2.51 -10.10
CA MET A 26 4.06 -1.38 -9.61
C MET A 26 4.88 -0.75 -10.73
N SER A 27 5.44 -1.54 -11.63
CA SER A 27 6.16 -1.03 -12.79
C SER A 27 5.25 -0.24 -13.72
N ILE A 28 4.03 -0.71 -13.92
CA ILE A 28 3.02 -0.02 -14.76
C ILE A 28 2.61 1.31 -14.09
N ILE A 29 2.34 1.29 -12.78
CA ILE A 29 1.96 2.48 -12.02
C ILE A 29 3.08 3.52 -12.05
N LYS A 30 4.32 3.10 -11.90
CA LYS A 30 5.48 3.98 -11.91
C LYS A 30 5.55 4.81 -13.20
N ASP A 31 5.15 4.23 -14.33
CA ASP A 31 5.17 4.88 -15.64
C ASP A 31 3.84 5.57 -15.98
N ASN A 32 2.82 5.44 -15.14
CA ASN A 32 1.51 6.06 -15.36
C ASN A 32 1.49 7.47 -14.78
N SER A 33 1.71 8.47 -15.64
CA SER A 33 1.79 9.88 -15.21
C SER A 33 0.47 10.40 -14.66
N GLU A 34 -0.66 9.95 -15.18
CA GLU A 34 -2.00 10.36 -14.69
C GLU A 34 -2.21 9.92 -13.24
N VAL A 35 -1.93 8.64 -12.94
CA VAL A 35 -2.05 8.10 -11.60
C VAL A 35 -1.11 8.82 -10.64
N ASN A 36 0.15 8.99 -11.03
CA ASN A 36 1.15 9.64 -10.18
C ASN A 36 0.81 11.10 -9.90
N SER A 37 0.29 11.82 -10.90
CA SER A 37 -0.15 13.21 -10.73
C SER A 37 -1.32 13.30 -9.76
N LEU A 38 -2.31 12.41 -9.89
CA LEU A 38 -3.46 12.37 -8.98
C LEU A 38 -3.04 12.08 -7.54
N ILE A 39 -2.15 11.11 -7.35
CA ILE A 39 -1.63 10.78 -6.01
C ILE A 39 -0.92 11.98 -5.40
N GLU A 40 -0.08 12.66 -6.16
CA GLU A 40 0.67 13.81 -5.67
C GLU A 40 -0.26 14.99 -5.34
N GLU A 41 -1.23 15.28 -6.20
CA GLU A 41 -2.22 16.32 -5.97
C GLU A 41 -3.06 16.04 -4.71
N ILE A 42 -3.47 14.80 -4.52
CA ILE A 42 -4.22 14.39 -3.32
C ILE A 42 -3.36 14.57 -2.07
N LYS A 43 -2.09 14.17 -2.10
CA LYS A 43 -1.19 14.36 -0.96
C LYS A 43 -1.03 15.81 -0.56
N VAL A 44 -0.85 16.69 -1.54
CA VAL A 44 -0.72 18.13 -1.31
C VAL A 44 -1.99 18.68 -0.68
N LEU A 45 -3.15 18.33 -1.22
CA LEU A 45 -4.45 18.79 -0.71
C LEU A 45 -4.71 18.26 0.71
N GLN A 46 -4.37 17.00 0.98
CA GLN A 46 -4.53 16.41 2.32
C GLN A 46 -3.69 17.15 3.36
N LYS A 47 -2.45 17.46 2.99
CA LYS A 47 -1.54 18.18 3.89
C LYS A 47 -2.05 19.57 4.19
N GLU A 48 -2.52 20.29 3.18
CA GLU A 48 -3.09 21.62 3.32
C GLU A 48 -4.40 21.59 4.12
N ALA A 49 -5.28 20.63 3.83
CA ALA A 49 -6.54 20.47 4.56
C ALA A 49 -6.30 20.19 6.04
N THR A 50 -5.36 19.33 6.36
CA THR A 50 -4.99 19.02 7.74
C THR A 50 -4.48 20.25 8.48
N TYR A 51 -3.66 21.07 7.82
CA TYR A 51 -3.15 22.32 8.38
C TYR A 51 -4.29 23.30 8.67
N LEU A 52 -5.20 23.47 7.71
CA LEU A 52 -6.33 24.40 7.87
C LEU A 52 -7.28 23.92 8.98
N GLU A 53 -7.58 22.64 9.04
CA GLU A 53 -8.43 22.06 10.08
C GLU A 53 -7.81 22.26 11.46
N TYR A 54 -6.51 22.04 11.60
CA TYR A 54 -5.78 22.25 12.83
C TYR A 54 -5.89 23.71 13.32
N ASN A 55 -5.90 24.66 12.39
CA ASN A 55 -6.01 26.11 12.68
C ASN A 55 -7.45 26.59 12.75
N ASN A 56 -8.43 25.70 12.78
CA ASN A 56 -9.86 26.02 12.82
C ASN A 56 -10.31 26.91 11.65
N ASP A 57 -9.70 26.71 10.48
CA ASP A 57 -10.02 27.45 9.26
C ASP A 57 -10.93 26.59 8.38
N ASP A 58 -12.17 27.04 8.18
CA ASP A 58 -13.22 26.30 7.48
C ASP A 58 -12.91 26.04 6.00
N ARG A 59 -11.87 26.64 5.43
CA ARG A 59 -11.48 26.39 4.04
C ARG A 59 -11.08 24.94 3.79
N TYR A 60 -10.76 24.16 4.83
CA TYR A 60 -10.47 22.74 4.67
C TYR A 60 -11.65 21.98 4.07
N ILE A 61 -12.88 22.45 4.28
CA ILE A 61 -14.10 21.80 3.77
C ILE A 61 -14.08 21.74 2.24
N GLU A 62 -13.69 22.83 1.58
CA GLU A 62 -13.56 22.88 0.12
C GLU A 62 -12.44 21.97 -0.38
N LEU A 63 -11.33 21.92 0.34
CA LEU A 63 -10.23 21.01 -0.01
C LEU A 63 -10.65 19.55 0.14
N ASP A 64 -11.41 19.20 1.16
CA ASP A 64 -11.92 17.85 1.35
C ASP A 64 -12.83 17.42 0.20
N LYS A 65 -13.65 18.32 -0.32
CA LYS A 65 -14.49 18.05 -1.50
C LYS A 65 -13.62 17.77 -2.73
N GLU A 66 -12.59 18.56 -2.94
CA GLU A 66 -11.66 18.37 -4.06
C GLU A 66 -10.88 17.05 -3.94
N ILE A 67 -10.44 16.73 -2.74
CA ILE A 67 -9.79 15.44 -2.44
C ILE A 67 -10.71 14.28 -2.81
N LYS A 68 -11.98 14.37 -2.43
CA LYS A 68 -12.98 13.34 -2.72
C LYS A 68 -13.15 13.14 -4.23
N ILE A 69 -13.26 14.24 -4.98
CA ILE A 69 -13.42 14.18 -6.45
C ILE A 69 -12.18 13.51 -7.07
N LYS A 70 -10.98 13.94 -6.70
CA LYS A 70 -9.75 13.39 -7.23
C LYS A 70 -9.56 11.92 -6.83
N SER A 71 -9.95 11.56 -5.62
CA SER A 71 -9.90 10.19 -5.13
C SER A 71 -10.84 9.27 -5.91
N GLU A 72 -12.02 9.76 -6.27
CA GLU A 72 -12.96 9.01 -7.10
C GLU A 72 -12.39 8.76 -8.51
N ILE A 73 -11.76 9.77 -9.10
CA ILE A 73 -11.11 9.64 -10.41
C ILE A 73 -9.98 8.60 -10.32
N LEU A 74 -9.16 8.68 -9.29
CA LEU A 74 -8.06 7.73 -9.08
C LEU A 74 -8.59 6.31 -8.89
N ASN A 75 -9.60 6.14 -8.05
CA ASN A 75 -10.20 4.82 -7.77
C ASN A 75 -10.89 4.20 -8.99
N ASN A 76 -11.25 5.00 -9.99
CA ASN A 76 -11.82 4.51 -11.24
C ASN A 76 -10.77 4.29 -12.34
N ASN A 77 -9.51 4.63 -12.09
CA ASN A 77 -8.43 4.35 -13.02
C ASN A 77 -8.16 2.84 -13.07
N LYS A 78 -8.09 2.29 -14.28
CA LYS A 78 -7.92 0.84 -14.49
C LYS A 78 -6.64 0.30 -13.84
N ASP A 79 -5.52 0.97 -14.05
CA ASP A 79 -4.24 0.53 -13.52
C ASP A 79 -4.21 0.63 -11.99
N TYR A 80 -4.79 1.68 -11.45
CA TYR A 80 -4.85 1.87 -10.00
C TYR A 80 -5.75 0.83 -9.33
N LYS A 81 -6.89 0.49 -9.94
CA LYS A 81 -7.76 -0.61 -9.45
C LYS A 81 -7.01 -1.93 -9.40
N GLU A 82 -6.26 -2.22 -10.46
CA GLU A 82 -5.47 -3.45 -10.52
C GLU A 82 -4.38 -3.44 -9.45
N TYR A 83 -3.71 -2.30 -9.28
CA TYR A 83 -2.72 -2.13 -8.22
C TYR A 83 -3.31 -2.42 -6.84
N LEU A 84 -4.47 -1.85 -6.51
CA LEU A 84 -5.12 -2.10 -5.21
C LEU A 84 -5.47 -3.58 -5.03
N SER A 85 -5.94 -4.24 -6.08
CA SER A 85 -6.26 -5.66 -6.04
C SER A 85 -5.02 -6.51 -5.77
N LYS A 86 -3.91 -6.23 -6.47
CA LYS A 86 -2.65 -6.96 -6.30
C LYS A 86 -2.01 -6.66 -4.94
N LEU A 87 -2.11 -5.43 -4.48
CA LEU A 87 -1.62 -5.03 -3.16
C LEU A 87 -2.36 -5.80 -2.06
N LYS A 88 -3.67 -5.92 -2.16
CA LYS A 88 -4.49 -6.66 -1.20
C LYS A 88 -4.08 -8.13 -1.15
N LYS A 89 -3.87 -8.76 -2.30
CA LYS A 89 -3.43 -10.16 -2.38
C LYS A 89 -2.05 -10.34 -1.77
N PHE A 90 -1.13 -9.44 -2.08
CA PHE A 90 0.22 -9.50 -1.53
C PHE A 90 0.22 -9.27 -0.02
N ASN A 91 -0.57 -8.32 0.47
CA ASN A 91 -0.71 -8.09 1.91
C ASN A 91 -1.22 -9.33 2.63
N SER A 92 -2.12 -10.09 2.02
CA SER A 92 -2.60 -11.36 2.59
C SER A 92 -1.47 -12.37 2.74
N VAL A 93 -0.56 -12.44 1.78
CA VAL A 93 0.63 -13.29 1.85
C VAL A 93 1.55 -12.82 2.98
N LEU A 94 1.78 -11.51 3.09
CA LEU A 94 2.63 -10.95 4.13
C LEU A 94 2.06 -11.19 5.53
N VAL A 95 0.77 -11.05 5.70
CA VAL A 95 0.10 -11.32 6.99
C VAL A 95 0.25 -12.78 7.37
N ALA A 96 -0.01 -13.70 6.45
CA ALA A 96 0.18 -15.13 6.68
C ALA A 96 1.63 -15.47 7.03
N SER A 97 2.58 -14.88 6.31
CA SER A 97 4.02 -15.08 6.55
C SER A 97 4.45 -14.51 7.91
N SER A 98 3.91 -13.36 8.29
CA SER A 98 4.18 -12.75 9.60
C SER A 98 3.67 -13.63 10.74
N SER A 99 2.51 -14.26 10.56
CA SER A 99 1.95 -15.18 11.55
C SER A 99 2.85 -16.42 11.71
N ILE A 100 3.35 -16.99 10.62
CA ILE A 100 4.28 -18.12 10.64
C ILE A 100 5.57 -17.71 11.36
N LEU A 101 6.09 -16.54 11.06
CA LEU A 101 7.31 -16.03 11.69
C LEU A 101 7.10 -15.81 13.19
N GLN A 102 5.95 -15.28 13.59
CA GLN A 102 5.60 -15.06 15.00
C GLN A 102 5.52 -16.39 15.73
N ASP A 103 4.88 -17.39 15.15
CA ASP A 103 4.80 -18.73 15.73
C ASP A 103 6.19 -19.36 15.91
N TYR A 104 7.07 -19.15 14.94
CA TYR A 104 8.45 -19.61 15.02
C TYR A 104 9.18 -18.94 16.20
N VAL A 105 9.06 -17.62 16.33
CA VAL A 105 9.69 -16.87 17.44
C VAL A 105 9.13 -17.35 18.78
N ASP A 106 7.83 -17.51 18.89
CA ASP A 106 7.18 -17.98 20.12
C ASP A 106 7.66 -19.38 20.52
N SER A 107 7.85 -20.27 19.54
CA SER A 107 8.33 -21.63 19.81
C SER A 107 9.78 -21.66 20.30
N LYS A 108 10.58 -20.66 19.98
CA LYS A 108 11.97 -20.53 20.43
C LYS A 108 12.09 -19.88 21.80
N VAL A 109 11.12 -19.04 22.15
CA VAL A 109 11.12 -18.31 23.44
C VAL A 109 10.45 -19.13 24.55
N THR A 110 9.42 -19.92 24.20
CA THR A 110 8.71 -20.78 25.15
C THR A 110 9.52 -22.07 25.35
N VAL A 111 10.25 -22.16 26.40
CA VAL A 111 11.02 -23.36 26.72
C VAL A 111 10.28 -24.18 27.79
#